data_decce07926174198fd0f5fb9a8e26982
#
_entry.id   decce07926174198fd0f5fb9a8e26982
#
_cell.length_a   1.000
_cell.length_b   1.000
_cell.length_c   1.000
_cell.angle_alpha   90.00
_cell.angle_beta   90.00
_cell.angle_gamma   90.00
#
_symmetry.space_group_name_H-M   'P 1'
#
loop_
_entity.id
_entity.type
_entity.pdbx_description
1 polymer ?
#
loop_
_entity_poly.entity_id
_entity_poly.type
_entity_poly.pdbx_seq_one_letter_code
_entity_poly.pdbx_strand_id
1 'polypeptide(L)'
;YPKNLQLYPRELNDSAIVRINGNYLPSFDDTLTITVKKENYLIDEKILYINKNQKYFEYNINIHSEESNYFFTIESKIFNKTIFKADNIVCGDVFVIMGQSNSHPTNDSATIYNSFFRSFGRLTENGNYDYYNVGDTLWGISNAHGFGCRFCGYYMVGVWGLKLQKLIFDKYKIPTCIINVGTGGSKIEENLKNEKNPIDLNTIYGKLLYRTIKSNTKNTIKAIFWFQGEANCDDSYKNYDFCFEKLYQAWKKDFPNLKRIYLFQIRPGCDGEHQTELRNIQRNIARKYNEVELISTTGVEYHVGCHYYLNGYYQLAEQTFKFVEKDFYNNSINIKTPDVKSIKYLNKELTKIEIEFDQEMNLLSKEELFVIKDYFYSFPFFQNPVNIIQENTKIILEYQNSNYSNMLIYLP
;
A
#
# COMPACT_ATOMS: atom_id res chain seq x y z
N TYR A 1 21.50 -1.84 17.85
CA TYR A 1 21.08 -1.63 16.45
C TYR A 1 22.29 -1.71 15.55
N PRO A 2 22.13 -2.16 14.28
CA PRO A 2 20.88 -2.53 13.56
C PRO A 2 20.27 -3.88 14.01
N LYS A 3 19.12 -4.27 13.43
CA LYS A 3 18.50 -5.59 13.61
C LYS A 3 18.60 -6.42 12.34
N ASN A 4 18.62 -7.74 12.46
CA ASN A 4 18.55 -8.64 11.30
C ASN A 4 17.36 -8.29 10.38
N LEU A 5 17.56 -8.35 9.07
CA LEU A 5 16.58 -8.08 8.04
C LEU A 5 16.02 -6.64 8.05
N GLN A 6 16.58 -5.72 8.84
CA GLN A 6 16.07 -4.36 8.93
C GLN A 6 16.19 -3.62 7.61
N LEU A 7 15.12 -2.92 7.23
CA LEU A 7 15.18 -1.92 6.18
C LEU A 7 15.35 -0.54 6.81
N TYR A 8 16.37 0.19 6.34
CA TYR A 8 16.56 1.60 6.62
C TYR A 8 15.91 2.43 5.50
N PRO A 9 14.98 3.32 5.84
CA PRO A 9 14.31 4.12 4.83
C PRO A 9 15.27 5.04 4.10
N ARG A 10 15.27 5.01 2.76
CA ARG A 10 16.11 5.89 1.94
C ARG A 10 15.66 7.35 2.00
N GLU A 11 16.63 8.24 2.02
CA GLU A 11 16.47 9.68 1.91
C GLU A 11 16.57 10.15 0.44
N LEU A 12 16.59 11.48 0.23
CA LEU A 12 16.60 12.07 -1.11
C LEU A 12 17.84 11.72 -1.96
N ASN A 13 18.94 11.36 -1.31
CA ASN A 13 20.21 10.99 -1.96
C ASN A 13 20.35 9.49 -2.17
N ASP A 14 19.25 8.75 -2.16
CA ASP A 14 19.19 7.28 -2.30
C ASP A 14 20.08 6.53 -1.27
N SER A 15 20.26 7.09 -0.09
CA SER A 15 21.00 6.48 1.01
C SER A 15 20.24 6.57 2.32
N ALA A 16 20.72 5.86 3.34
CA ALA A 16 20.26 5.98 4.71
C ALA A 16 21.43 5.89 5.69
N ILE A 17 21.31 6.60 6.80
CA ILE A 17 22.27 6.51 7.89
C ILE A 17 21.90 5.33 8.81
N VAL A 18 22.76 4.34 8.88
CA VAL A 18 22.68 3.27 9.87
C VAL A 18 23.41 3.72 11.12
N ARG A 19 22.66 3.89 12.19
CA ARG A 19 23.19 4.21 13.50
C ARG A 19 23.52 2.92 14.25
N ILE A 20 24.80 2.57 14.32
CA ILE A 20 25.28 1.40 15.07
C ILE A 20 25.48 1.86 16.51
N ASN A 21 24.64 1.38 17.41
CA ASN A 21 24.69 1.80 18.80
C ASN A 21 24.28 0.68 19.75
N GLY A 22 24.74 0.79 20.99
CA GLY A 22 24.39 -0.15 22.03
C GLY A 22 24.90 0.25 23.39
N ASN A 23 24.32 -0.43 24.40
CA ASN A 23 24.88 -0.43 25.73
C ASN A 23 25.93 -1.54 25.82
N TYR A 24 27.12 -1.19 26.27
CA TYR A 24 28.20 -2.12 26.53
C TYR A 24 28.75 -1.84 27.92
N LEU A 25 28.80 -2.86 28.79
CA LEU A 25 29.18 -2.75 30.18
C LEU A 25 30.38 -3.67 30.44
N PRO A 26 31.57 -3.32 29.95
CA PRO A 26 32.73 -4.12 30.19
C PRO A 26 33.22 -3.93 31.64
N SER A 27 33.75 -5.01 32.23
CA SER A 27 34.42 -4.92 33.53
C SER A 27 35.81 -4.26 33.44
N PHE A 28 36.33 -4.16 32.23
CA PHE A 28 37.68 -3.60 31.91
C PHE A 28 37.53 -2.69 30.68
N ASP A 29 38.54 -1.86 30.46
CA ASP A 29 38.65 -1.11 29.21
C ASP A 29 38.76 -2.08 28.04
N ASP A 30 38.04 -1.83 26.94
CA ASP A 30 38.00 -2.71 25.76
C ASP A 30 38.19 -1.94 24.47
N THR A 31 38.55 -2.67 23.43
CA THR A 31 38.60 -2.16 22.06
C THR A 31 37.58 -2.94 21.25
N LEU A 32 36.59 -2.23 20.70
CA LEU A 32 35.60 -2.80 19.81
C LEU A 32 35.98 -2.54 18.35
N THR A 33 35.98 -3.57 17.54
CA THR A 33 36.09 -3.44 16.08
C THR A 33 34.71 -3.61 15.46
N ILE A 34 34.19 -2.55 14.84
CA ILE A 34 32.98 -2.56 14.07
C ILE A 34 33.36 -2.78 12.62
N THR A 35 32.84 -3.85 12.03
CA THR A 35 33.06 -4.18 10.62
C THR A 35 31.77 -4.12 9.86
N VAL A 36 31.73 -3.43 8.71
CA VAL A 36 30.59 -3.35 7.82
C VAL A 36 30.96 -3.91 6.47
N LYS A 37 30.19 -4.89 6.01
CA LYS A 37 30.35 -5.49 4.68
C LYS A 37 29.12 -5.22 3.83
N LYS A 38 29.35 -5.03 2.53
CA LYS A 38 28.33 -5.09 1.47
C LYS A 38 28.53 -6.40 0.74
N GLU A 39 27.56 -7.30 0.84
CA GLU A 39 27.73 -8.71 0.46
C GLU A 39 28.99 -9.29 1.14
N ASN A 40 29.98 -9.71 0.38
CA ASN A 40 31.23 -10.24 0.91
C ASN A 40 32.36 -9.20 0.99
N TYR A 41 32.13 -7.96 0.57
CA TYR A 41 33.17 -6.93 0.48
C TYR A 41 33.16 -6.04 1.72
N LEU A 42 34.32 -5.86 2.33
CA LEU A 42 34.50 -4.87 3.39
C LEU A 42 34.32 -3.47 2.81
N ILE A 43 33.43 -2.69 3.39
CA ILE A 43 33.19 -1.29 2.99
C ILE A 43 33.58 -0.30 4.05
N ASP A 44 33.60 -0.74 5.33
CA ASP A 44 34.04 0.11 6.43
C ASP A 44 34.51 -0.72 7.64
N GLU A 45 35.51 -0.19 8.34
CA GLU A 45 35.98 -0.76 9.59
C GLU A 45 36.28 0.38 10.55
N LYS A 46 35.73 0.32 11.76
CA LYS A 46 35.92 1.31 12.80
C LYS A 46 36.37 0.67 14.11
N ILE A 47 37.49 1.16 14.62
CA ILE A 47 37.99 0.78 15.94
C ILE A 47 37.50 1.82 16.94
N LEU A 48 36.84 1.37 18.01
CA LEU A 48 36.38 2.18 19.13
C LEU A 48 37.03 1.71 20.43
N TYR A 49 37.71 2.63 21.11
CA TYR A 49 38.19 2.39 22.46
C TYR A 49 37.05 2.68 23.45
N ILE A 50 36.67 1.70 24.28
CA ILE A 50 35.59 1.79 25.26
C ILE A 50 36.20 1.69 26.67
N ASN A 51 36.11 2.77 27.40
CA ASN A 51 36.50 2.79 28.80
C ASN A 51 35.46 1.99 29.65
N LYS A 52 35.90 1.27 30.68
CA LYS A 52 35.08 0.49 31.60
C LYS A 52 33.88 1.23 32.22
N ASN A 53 33.97 2.56 32.27
CA ASN A 53 32.89 3.43 32.78
C ASN A 53 31.94 3.93 31.68
N GLN A 54 32.26 3.70 30.41
CA GLN A 54 31.44 4.10 29.26
C GLN A 54 30.38 3.05 29.02
N LYS A 55 29.13 3.46 29.16
CA LYS A 55 27.97 2.54 29.05
C LYS A 55 27.36 2.51 27.64
N TYR A 56 27.72 3.44 26.78
CA TYR A 56 27.07 3.61 25.48
C TYR A 56 28.15 3.94 24.42
N PHE A 57 27.93 3.38 23.24
CA PHE A 57 28.71 3.75 22.05
C PHE A 57 27.78 3.98 20.87
N GLU A 58 28.22 4.78 19.93
CA GLU A 58 27.54 5.06 18.67
C GLU A 58 28.56 5.24 17.55
N TYR A 59 28.21 4.69 16.39
CA TYR A 59 28.90 4.90 15.14
C TYR A 59 27.89 4.96 13.99
N ASN A 60 28.04 5.89 13.06
CA ASN A 60 27.15 6.12 11.95
C ASN A 60 27.82 5.79 10.63
N ILE A 61 27.12 5.06 9.77
CA ILE A 61 27.57 4.75 8.41
C ILE A 61 26.43 4.94 7.43
N ASN A 62 26.73 5.42 6.21
CA ASN A 62 25.78 5.48 5.11
C ASN A 62 25.73 4.14 4.38
N ILE A 63 24.51 3.68 4.07
CA ILE A 63 24.22 2.58 3.15
C ILE A 63 23.35 3.09 2.02
N HIS A 64 23.45 2.48 0.84
CA HIS A 64 22.73 2.90 -0.35
C HIS A 64 21.52 2.01 -0.66
N SER A 65 20.53 2.58 -1.34
CA SER A 65 19.38 1.86 -1.86
C SER A 65 19.77 1.18 -3.16
N GLU A 66 20.04 -0.10 -3.09
CA GLU A 66 20.54 -0.92 -4.18
C GLU A 66 20.25 -2.42 -3.96
N GLU A 67 20.48 -3.25 -4.98
CA GLU A 67 20.37 -4.71 -4.89
C GLU A 67 21.57 -5.32 -4.13
N SER A 68 21.72 -4.95 -2.84
CA SER A 68 22.78 -5.48 -1.99
C SER A 68 22.36 -5.55 -0.52
N ASN A 69 22.84 -6.57 0.16
CA ASN A 69 22.69 -6.72 1.61
C ASN A 69 23.92 -6.20 2.34
N TYR A 70 23.68 -5.54 3.47
CA TYR A 70 24.71 -5.08 4.37
C TYR A 70 24.75 -5.95 5.62
N PHE A 71 25.98 -6.21 6.11
CA PHE A 71 26.28 -7.06 7.24
C PHE A 71 27.13 -6.28 8.24
N PHE A 72 26.74 -6.36 9.50
CA PHE A 72 27.37 -5.62 10.58
C PHE A 72 27.84 -6.59 11.66
N THR A 73 29.12 -6.49 12.06
CA THR A 73 29.67 -7.24 13.18
C THR A 73 30.37 -6.30 14.13
N ILE A 74 30.35 -6.66 15.41
CA ILE A 74 31.15 -5.99 16.45
C ILE A 74 31.94 -7.07 17.19
N GLU A 75 33.24 -6.94 17.19
CA GLU A 75 34.14 -7.83 17.88
C GLU A 75 34.76 -7.12 19.10
N SER A 76 34.85 -7.84 20.20
CA SER A 76 35.53 -7.39 21.42
C SER A 76 36.92 -7.98 21.47
N LYS A 77 37.92 -7.13 21.66
CA LYS A 77 39.34 -7.55 21.80
C LYS A 77 39.55 -8.35 23.08
N ILE A 78 38.97 -7.90 24.19
CA ILE A 78 39.13 -8.58 25.49
C ILE A 78 38.52 -9.99 25.46
N PHE A 79 37.32 -10.12 24.91
CA PHE A 79 36.64 -11.42 24.84
C PHE A 79 37.12 -12.26 23.66
N ASN A 80 37.89 -11.68 22.74
CA ASN A 80 38.36 -12.31 21.50
C ASN A 80 37.22 -13.03 20.73
N LYS A 81 36.06 -12.34 20.62
CA LYS A 81 34.86 -12.88 19.97
C LYS A 81 33.95 -11.81 19.40
N THR A 82 33.12 -12.21 18.43
CA THR A 82 31.99 -11.40 17.96
C THR A 82 30.95 -11.31 19.07
N ILE A 83 30.64 -10.10 19.49
CA ILE A 83 29.64 -9.79 20.53
C ILE A 83 28.31 -9.31 19.95
N PHE A 84 28.31 -8.93 18.69
CA PHE A 84 27.11 -8.52 17.98
C PHE A 84 27.20 -8.85 16.50
N LYS A 85 26.08 -9.26 15.93
CA LYS A 85 25.94 -9.49 14.49
C LYS A 85 24.53 -9.07 14.03
N ALA A 86 24.46 -8.37 12.90
CA ALA A 86 23.21 -8.10 12.21
C ALA A 86 23.40 -8.30 10.69
N ASP A 87 22.54 -9.13 10.13
CA ASP A 87 22.65 -9.60 8.75
C ASP A 87 21.51 -9.10 7.88
N ASN A 88 21.75 -9.04 6.57
CA ASN A 88 20.74 -8.75 5.55
C ASN A 88 20.04 -7.41 5.76
N ILE A 89 20.78 -6.38 6.13
CA ILE A 89 20.27 -5.01 6.24
C ILE A 89 20.19 -4.40 4.83
N VAL A 90 19.14 -3.65 4.55
CA VAL A 90 18.92 -2.99 3.25
C VAL A 90 18.49 -1.54 3.44
N CYS A 91 18.68 -0.72 2.40
CA CYS A 91 18.13 0.63 2.31
C CYS A 91 17.02 0.66 1.25
N GLY A 92 15.89 1.33 1.52
CA GLY A 92 14.79 1.35 0.55
C GLY A 92 13.56 2.14 0.98
N ASP A 93 12.43 1.89 0.33
CA ASP A 93 11.19 2.64 0.53
C ASP A 93 10.23 1.92 1.47
N VAL A 94 9.41 2.72 2.19
CA VAL A 94 8.42 2.21 3.13
C VAL A 94 7.03 2.65 2.74
N PHE A 95 6.13 1.69 2.66
CA PHE A 95 4.72 1.86 2.35
C PHE A 95 3.83 1.18 3.40
N VAL A 96 2.58 1.61 3.46
CA VAL A 96 1.55 1.03 4.33
C VAL A 96 0.40 0.55 3.48
N ILE A 97 -0.14 -0.62 3.80
CA ILE A 97 -1.43 -1.10 3.30
C ILE A 97 -2.40 -1.16 4.47
N MET A 98 -3.60 -0.62 4.27
CA MET A 98 -4.67 -0.58 5.26
C MET A 98 -6.03 -0.75 4.57
N GLY A 99 -7.01 -1.30 5.25
CA GLY A 99 -8.35 -1.52 4.71
C GLY A 99 -8.95 -2.85 5.14
N GLN A 100 -9.78 -3.45 4.27
CA GLN A 100 -10.45 -4.71 4.56
C GLN A 100 -9.88 -5.90 3.74
N SER A 101 -10.67 -6.93 3.45
CA SER A 101 -10.21 -8.18 2.81
C SER A 101 -9.37 -7.98 1.55
N ASN A 102 -9.76 -7.07 0.65
CA ASN A 102 -9.01 -6.76 -0.56
C ASN A 102 -7.64 -6.07 -0.31
N SER A 103 -7.39 -5.57 0.89
CA SER A 103 -6.09 -4.99 1.26
C SER A 103 -5.03 -6.05 1.62
N HIS A 104 -5.45 -7.25 2.01
CA HIS A 104 -4.53 -8.33 2.44
C HIS A 104 -4.88 -9.71 1.86
N PRO A 105 -5.19 -9.82 0.56
CA PRO A 105 -5.56 -11.11 -0.03
C PRO A 105 -4.42 -12.12 0.08
N THR A 106 -4.75 -13.37 0.41
CA THR A 106 -3.82 -14.47 0.50
C THR A 106 -4.00 -15.45 -0.66
N ASN A 107 -2.93 -16.04 -1.13
CA ASN A 107 -2.98 -17.12 -2.11
C ASN A 107 -1.71 -17.96 -2.02
N ASP A 108 -1.85 -19.26 -1.80
CA ASP A 108 -0.72 -20.18 -1.65
C ASP A 108 0.05 -20.39 -2.96
N SER A 109 -0.55 -20.05 -4.10
CA SER A 109 0.12 -20.06 -5.41
C SER A 109 0.91 -18.76 -5.68
N ALA A 110 0.87 -17.78 -4.79
CA ALA A 110 1.69 -16.58 -4.90
C ALA A 110 3.14 -16.88 -4.50
N THR A 111 3.90 -17.48 -5.41
CA THR A 111 5.27 -17.98 -5.18
C THR A 111 6.36 -16.91 -5.29
N ILE A 112 5.99 -15.63 -5.28
CA ILE A 112 6.96 -14.52 -5.33
C ILE A 112 7.77 -14.52 -4.03
N TYR A 113 9.09 -14.66 -4.17
CA TYR A 113 10.03 -14.56 -3.06
C TYR A 113 11.24 -13.73 -3.48
N ASN A 114 11.63 -12.79 -2.63
CA ASN A 114 12.88 -12.05 -2.80
C ASN A 114 13.37 -11.55 -1.43
N SER A 115 14.66 -11.74 -1.16
CA SER A 115 15.29 -11.33 0.10
C SER A 115 15.34 -9.82 0.31
N PHE A 116 15.00 -9.00 -0.67
CA PHE A 116 14.92 -7.54 -0.60
C PHE A 116 13.52 -7.01 -0.27
N PHE A 117 12.50 -7.88 -0.22
CA PHE A 117 11.16 -7.51 0.16
C PHE A 117 10.98 -7.63 1.66
N ARG A 118 10.66 -6.55 2.33
CA ARG A 118 10.57 -6.48 3.78
C ARG A 118 9.15 -6.20 4.25
N SER A 119 8.85 -6.71 5.41
CA SER A 119 7.72 -6.30 6.22
C SER A 119 8.13 -6.29 7.70
N PHE A 120 7.30 -5.67 8.55
CA PHE A 120 7.54 -5.57 9.98
C PHE A 120 6.29 -5.96 10.77
N GLY A 121 6.47 -6.85 11.76
CA GLY A 121 5.39 -7.36 12.59
C GLY A 121 4.52 -8.41 11.89
N ARG A 122 3.60 -9.00 12.64
CA ARG A 122 2.68 -10.03 12.14
C ARG A 122 1.36 -9.42 11.73
N LEU A 123 0.78 -9.94 10.65
CA LEU A 123 -0.62 -9.76 10.33
C LEU A 123 -1.34 -11.07 10.58
N THR A 124 -2.23 -11.12 11.57
CA THR A 124 -3.13 -12.26 11.80
C THR A 124 -4.58 -11.81 11.69
N GLU A 125 -5.45 -12.62 11.07
CA GLU A 125 -6.87 -12.32 10.97
C GLU A 125 -7.62 -12.46 12.29
N ASN A 126 -7.19 -13.35 13.14
CA ASN A 126 -7.99 -13.85 14.27
C ASN A 126 -7.89 -13.04 15.54
N GLY A 127 -7.56 -11.79 15.57
CA GLY A 127 -7.70 -11.00 16.81
C GLY A 127 -7.02 -11.51 18.09
N ASN A 128 -6.73 -12.81 18.19
CA ASN A 128 -5.99 -13.45 19.27
C ASN A 128 -4.49 -13.30 19.07
N TYR A 129 -4.09 -12.07 19.01
CA TYR A 129 -2.75 -11.67 18.73
C TYR A 129 -2.02 -11.52 20.05
N ASP A 130 -0.98 -12.28 20.24
CA ASP A 130 -0.06 -12.00 21.33
C ASP A 130 0.81 -10.78 20.93
N TYR A 131 0.32 -9.61 21.28
CA TYR A 131 0.96 -8.32 20.96
C TYR A 131 2.32 -8.15 21.64
N TYR A 132 2.57 -8.89 22.66
CA TYR A 132 3.83 -8.92 23.38
C TYR A 132 4.80 -9.95 22.79
N ASN A 133 4.35 -10.74 21.80
CA ASN A 133 5.21 -11.68 21.12
C ASN A 133 6.34 -10.93 20.38
N VAL A 134 7.56 -11.40 20.56
CA VAL A 134 8.77 -10.87 19.89
C VAL A 134 8.59 -10.77 18.37
N GLY A 135 7.83 -11.67 17.75
CA GLY A 135 7.47 -11.64 16.33
C GLY A 135 6.79 -10.36 15.87
N ASP A 136 6.09 -9.63 16.75
CA ASP A 136 5.43 -8.37 16.39
C ASP A 136 6.39 -7.20 16.21
N THR A 137 7.60 -7.29 16.70
CA THR A 137 8.64 -6.26 16.62
C THR A 137 9.86 -6.72 15.82
N LEU A 138 9.73 -7.77 15.03
CA LEU A 138 10.77 -8.29 14.16
C LEU A 138 10.56 -7.85 12.71
N TRP A 139 11.68 -7.69 12.04
CA TRP A 139 11.74 -7.58 10.59
C TRP A 139 11.66 -8.96 9.95
N GLY A 140 11.05 -9.04 8.78
CA GLY A 140 10.97 -10.28 8.04
C GLY A 140 10.84 -10.05 6.54
N ILE A 141 10.93 -11.15 5.80
CA ILE A 141 10.73 -11.16 4.35
C ILE A 141 9.22 -11.23 4.07
N SER A 142 8.75 -10.35 3.20
CA SER A 142 7.33 -10.28 2.82
C SER A 142 6.84 -11.55 2.16
N ASN A 143 5.60 -11.92 2.45
CA ASN A 143 4.91 -13.02 1.79
C ASN A 143 3.41 -12.73 1.59
N ALA A 144 2.70 -13.62 0.85
CA ALA A 144 1.27 -13.54 0.61
C ALA A 144 0.56 -14.90 0.80
N HIS A 145 1.16 -15.83 1.52
CA HIS A 145 0.58 -17.15 1.77
C HIS A 145 -0.55 -17.09 2.80
N GLY A 146 -1.50 -18.00 2.68
CA GLY A 146 -2.60 -18.17 3.62
C GLY A 146 -2.19 -18.85 4.94
N PHE A 147 -3.16 -19.05 5.82
CA PHE A 147 -2.98 -19.56 7.19
C PHE A 147 -2.42 -20.98 7.32
N GLY A 148 -2.40 -21.78 6.24
CA GLY A 148 -1.96 -23.19 6.29
C GLY A 148 -0.47 -23.39 6.46
N CYS A 149 0.36 -22.40 6.25
CA CYS A 149 1.80 -22.51 6.37
C CYS A 149 2.28 -22.12 7.78
N ARG A 150 2.65 -23.13 8.57
CA ARG A 150 3.19 -22.97 9.94
C ARG A 150 4.41 -22.03 10.01
N PHE A 151 5.10 -21.81 8.89
CA PHE A 151 6.31 -20.99 8.78
C PHE A 151 6.14 -19.73 7.96
N CYS A 152 5.02 -19.57 7.24
CA CYS A 152 4.82 -18.52 6.24
C CYS A 152 3.84 -17.42 6.67
N GLY A 153 3.09 -17.59 7.75
CA GLY A 153 1.99 -16.70 8.16
C GLY A 153 2.43 -15.35 8.75
N TYR A 154 3.72 -15.06 8.76
CA TYR A 154 4.26 -13.84 9.33
C TYR A 154 4.74 -12.93 8.22
N TYR A 155 4.63 -11.61 8.41
CA TYR A 155 5.06 -10.59 7.42
C TYR A 155 4.22 -10.59 6.14
N MET A 156 2.94 -10.94 6.25
CA MET A 156 2.02 -10.98 5.13
C MET A 156 1.69 -9.57 4.66
N VAL A 157 1.93 -9.32 3.38
CA VAL A 157 1.67 -8.03 2.73
C VAL A 157 0.50 -8.08 1.75
N GLY A 158 -0.07 -9.26 1.53
CA GLY A 158 -1.09 -9.53 0.53
C GLY A 158 -0.51 -9.76 -0.87
N VAL A 159 -1.29 -10.43 -1.73
CA VAL A 159 -0.85 -10.85 -3.09
C VAL A 159 -0.41 -9.66 -3.93
N TRP A 160 -1.25 -8.63 -4.03
CA TRP A 160 -0.92 -7.46 -4.84
C TRP A 160 0.18 -6.59 -4.22
N GLY A 161 0.27 -6.53 -2.88
CA GLY A 161 1.37 -5.85 -2.19
C GLY A 161 2.72 -6.51 -2.49
N LEU A 162 2.77 -7.84 -2.47
CA LEU A 162 3.97 -8.60 -2.82
C LEU A 162 4.36 -8.44 -4.31
N LYS A 163 3.37 -8.46 -5.21
CA LYS A 163 3.59 -8.18 -6.64
C LYS A 163 4.08 -6.75 -6.87
N LEU A 164 3.56 -5.77 -6.12
CA LEU A 164 4.02 -4.37 -6.19
C LEU A 164 5.49 -4.24 -5.76
N GLN A 165 5.90 -4.88 -4.66
CA GLN A 165 7.31 -4.92 -4.26
C GLN A 165 8.19 -5.49 -5.37
N LYS A 166 7.73 -6.58 -6.00
CA LYS A 166 8.45 -7.18 -7.14
C LYS A 166 8.59 -6.21 -8.31
N LEU A 167 7.53 -5.53 -8.71
CA LEU A 167 7.56 -4.59 -9.84
C LEU A 167 8.52 -3.42 -9.59
N ILE A 168 8.51 -2.85 -8.38
CA ILE A 168 9.45 -1.80 -7.97
C ILE A 168 10.89 -2.31 -8.05
N PHE A 169 11.16 -3.46 -7.46
CA PHE A 169 12.50 -4.01 -7.39
C PHE A 169 13.04 -4.44 -8.75
N ASP A 170 12.23 -5.09 -9.58
CA ASP A 170 12.65 -5.54 -10.90
C ASP A 170 13.12 -4.36 -11.76
N LYS A 171 12.43 -3.21 -11.66
CA LYS A 171 12.73 -2.04 -12.48
C LYS A 171 13.77 -1.11 -11.89
N TYR A 172 13.71 -0.86 -10.58
CA TYR A 172 14.51 0.18 -9.93
C TYR A 172 15.61 -0.36 -9.00
N LYS A 173 15.61 -1.66 -8.71
CA LYS A 173 16.55 -2.30 -7.79
C LYS A 173 16.52 -1.72 -6.37
N ILE A 174 15.40 -1.13 -5.99
CA ILE A 174 15.17 -0.52 -4.69
C ILE A 174 14.45 -1.50 -3.78
N PRO A 175 15.04 -1.91 -2.65
CA PRO A 175 14.34 -2.68 -1.62
C PRO A 175 13.13 -1.93 -1.09
N THR A 176 12.09 -2.66 -0.70
CA THR A 176 10.87 -2.05 -0.15
C THR A 176 10.38 -2.76 1.10
N CYS A 177 9.78 -1.99 2.01
CA CYS A 177 9.02 -2.50 3.14
C CYS A 177 7.55 -2.13 2.98
N ILE A 178 6.67 -3.12 3.12
CA ILE A 178 5.23 -2.90 3.25
C ILE A 178 4.79 -3.35 4.64
N ILE A 179 4.20 -2.43 5.42
CA ILE A 179 3.51 -2.74 6.68
C ILE A 179 2.03 -2.84 6.37
N ASN A 180 1.47 -4.04 6.45
CA ASN A 180 0.05 -4.28 6.20
C ASN A 180 -0.70 -4.51 7.52
N VAL A 181 -1.80 -3.77 7.73
CA VAL A 181 -2.70 -3.88 8.86
C VAL A 181 -4.17 -4.07 8.43
N GLY A 182 -4.41 -4.44 7.18
CA GLY A 182 -5.74 -4.74 6.68
C GLY A 182 -6.43 -5.81 7.52
N THR A 183 -7.74 -5.68 7.69
CA THR A 183 -8.55 -6.58 8.51
C THR A 183 -9.82 -6.96 7.77
N GLY A 184 -10.02 -8.26 7.53
CA GLY A 184 -11.15 -8.77 6.75
C GLY A 184 -12.50 -8.31 7.31
N GLY A 185 -13.39 -7.82 6.43
CA GLY A 185 -14.73 -7.38 6.79
C GLY A 185 -14.82 -6.10 7.61
N SER A 186 -13.70 -5.43 7.90
CA SER A 186 -13.74 -4.22 8.75
C SER A 186 -14.39 -3.05 8.04
N LYS A 187 -15.26 -2.35 8.75
CA LYS A 187 -15.81 -1.05 8.36
C LYS A 187 -14.78 0.07 8.58
N ILE A 188 -15.00 1.21 7.94
CA ILE A 188 -14.11 2.37 8.10
C ILE A 188 -14.03 2.85 9.56
N GLU A 189 -15.13 2.75 10.31
CA GLU A 189 -15.24 3.12 11.71
C GLU A 189 -14.27 2.32 12.61
N GLU A 190 -14.05 1.04 12.28
CA GLU A 190 -13.14 0.15 13.02
C GLU A 190 -11.66 0.48 12.73
N ASN A 191 -11.42 1.21 11.66
CA ASN A 191 -10.09 1.67 11.27
C ASN A 191 -9.72 3.04 11.88
N LEU A 192 -10.64 3.70 12.60
CA LEU A 192 -10.38 5.00 13.21
C LEU A 192 -9.36 4.91 14.35
N LYS A 193 -8.63 6.00 14.52
CA LYS A 193 -7.67 6.15 15.61
C LYS A 193 -8.39 6.25 16.96
N ASN A 194 -7.92 5.48 17.95
CA ASN A 194 -8.31 5.68 19.33
C ASN A 194 -7.52 6.86 19.93
N GLU A 195 -8.14 8.02 20.06
CA GLU A 195 -7.45 9.22 20.55
C GLU A 195 -7.02 9.12 22.03
N LYS A 196 -7.66 8.27 22.84
CA LYS A 196 -7.29 8.06 24.25
C LYS A 196 -6.08 7.13 24.40
N ASN A 197 -5.94 6.16 23.49
CA ASN A 197 -4.82 5.24 23.44
C ASN A 197 -4.41 5.01 21.97
N PRO A 198 -3.63 5.91 21.36
CA PRO A 198 -3.32 5.88 19.92
C PRO A 198 -2.55 4.65 19.44
N ILE A 199 -1.87 3.95 20.35
CA ILE A 199 -1.09 2.74 20.08
C ILE A 199 -1.77 1.48 20.66
N ASP A 200 -3.08 1.53 20.86
CA ASP A 200 -3.88 0.40 21.34
C ASP A 200 -3.83 -0.75 20.33
N LEU A 201 -3.15 -1.82 20.69
CA LEU A 201 -2.95 -2.99 19.86
C LEU A 201 -4.23 -3.78 19.57
N ASN A 202 -5.32 -3.50 20.27
CA ASN A 202 -6.65 -4.06 19.98
C ASN A 202 -7.36 -3.31 18.83
N THR A 203 -6.81 -2.21 18.34
CA THR A 203 -7.35 -1.44 17.22
C THR A 203 -6.50 -1.55 15.97
N ILE A 204 -7.12 -1.46 14.79
CA ILE A 204 -6.40 -1.55 13.50
C ILE A 204 -5.40 -0.40 13.38
N TYR A 205 -5.84 0.83 13.66
CA TYR A 205 -4.97 2.01 13.62
C TYR A 205 -3.83 1.93 14.64
N GLY A 206 -4.13 1.47 15.85
CA GLY A 206 -3.12 1.35 16.90
C GLY A 206 -2.03 0.35 16.55
N LYS A 207 -2.37 -0.79 15.90
CA LYS A 207 -1.39 -1.74 15.35
C LYS A 207 -0.46 -1.08 14.35
N LEU A 208 -1.02 -0.29 13.41
CA LEU A 208 -0.25 0.45 12.43
C LEU A 208 0.74 1.40 13.11
N LEU A 209 0.23 2.24 13.99
CA LEU A 209 1.05 3.25 14.67
C LEU A 209 2.14 2.61 15.54
N TYR A 210 1.80 1.56 16.27
CA TYR A 210 2.77 0.79 17.06
C TYR A 210 3.90 0.22 16.18
N ARG A 211 3.54 -0.47 15.08
CA ARG A 211 4.54 -1.07 14.17
C ARG A 211 5.44 -0.04 13.52
N THR A 212 4.90 1.07 13.06
CA THR A 212 5.68 2.14 12.45
C THR A 212 6.63 2.82 13.44
N ILE A 213 6.24 2.95 14.72
CA ILE A 213 7.11 3.43 15.80
C ILE A 213 8.21 2.41 16.10
N LYS A 214 7.87 1.13 16.28
CA LYS A 214 8.81 0.08 16.65
C LYS A 214 9.80 -0.28 15.56
N SER A 215 9.42 -0.13 14.30
CA SER A 215 10.32 -0.27 13.15
C SER A 215 11.16 0.99 12.87
N ASN A 216 10.89 2.09 13.56
CA ASN A 216 11.48 3.41 13.30
C ASN A 216 11.20 3.96 11.89
N THR A 217 10.01 3.61 11.34
CA THR A 217 9.61 4.04 9.99
C THR A 217 8.50 5.09 9.98
N LYS A 218 7.96 5.49 11.13
CA LYS A 218 6.85 6.42 11.27
C LYS A 218 6.99 7.70 10.44
N ASN A 219 8.19 8.26 10.43
CA ASN A 219 8.46 9.53 9.73
C ASN A 219 8.89 9.34 8.26
N THR A 220 8.86 8.13 7.74
CA THR A 220 9.40 7.81 6.41
C THR A 220 8.42 7.08 5.51
N ILE A 221 7.17 6.94 5.95
CA ILE A 221 6.09 6.37 5.13
C ILE A 221 5.88 7.27 3.91
N LYS A 222 6.07 6.71 2.72
CA LYS A 222 5.87 7.43 1.46
C LYS A 222 4.42 7.50 1.04
N ALA A 223 3.71 6.36 1.14
CA ALA A 223 2.30 6.29 0.79
C ALA A 223 1.53 5.30 1.66
N ILE A 224 0.23 5.54 1.77
CA ILE A 224 -0.77 4.62 2.31
C ILE A 224 -1.65 4.15 1.16
N PHE A 225 -1.81 2.83 1.05
CA PHE A 225 -2.77 2.19 0.17
C PHE A 225 -4.01 1.83 0.97
N TRP A 226 -5.12 2.50 0.67
CA TRP A 226 -6.40 2.33 1.35
C TRP A 226 -7.38 1.56 0.47
N PHE A 227 -7.61 0.27 0.79
CA PHE A 227 -8.54 -0.58 0.07
C PHE A 227 -9.65 -1.06 1.00
N GLN A 228 -10.71 -0.25 1.11
CA GLN A 228 -11.83 -0.50 2.00
C GLN A 228 -13.07 0.18 1.42
N GLY A 229 -14.25 -0.34 1.73
CA GLY A 229 -15.52 0.25 1.37
C GLY A 229 -16.64 -0.77 1.30
N GLU A 230 -16.37 -2.00 0.87
CA GLU A 230 -17.38 -3.02 0.65
C GLU A 230 -18.22 -3.29 1.93
N ALA A 231 -17.58 -3.29 3.10
CA ALA A 231 -18.27 -3.46 4.38
C ALA A 231 -19.17 -2.27 4.78
N ASN A 232 -19.02 -1.11 4.13
CA ASN A 232 -19.83 0.08 4.36
C ASN A 232 -20.91 0.31 3.28
N CYS A 233 -21.20 -0.68 2.43
CA CYS A 233 -22.25 -0.58 1.42
C CYS A 233 -23.67 -0.77 1.99
N ASP A 234 -23.83 -0.84 3.29
CA ASP A 234 -25.10 -0.70 4.01
C ASP A 234 -25.36 0.79 4.37
N ASP A 235 -26.33 1.08 5.20
CA ASP A 235 -26.66 2.44 5.65
C ASP A 235 -25.47 3.23 6.24
N SER A 236 -24.39 2.57 6.64
CA SER A 236 -23.18 3.23 7.17
C SER A 236 -22.40 4.02 6.10
N TYR A 237 -22.70 3.82 4.80
CA TYR A 237 -22.08 4.61 3.72
C TYR A 237 -22.26 6.12 3.93
N LYS A 238 -23.36 6.54 4.56
CA LYS A 238 -23.70 7.96 4.83
C LYS A 238 -22.66 8.67 5.68
N ASN A 239 -21.91 7.93 6.50
CA ASN A 239 -20.86 8.44 7.36
C ASN A 239 -19.45 8.24 6.82
N TYR A 240 -19.30 7.61 5.64
CA TYR A 240 -18.01 7.21 5.10
C TYR A 240 -17.07 8.39 4.87
N ASP A 241 -17.55 9.46 4.26
CA ASP A 241 -16.78 10.68 4.01
C ASP A 241 -16.27 11.32 5.31
N PHE A 242 -17.12 11.41 6.32
CA PHE A 242 -16.75 11.92 7.65
C PHE A 242 -15.70 11.04 8.36
N CYS A 243 -15.84 9.74 8.26
CA CYS A 243 -14.86 8.80 8.83
C CYS A 243 -13.53 8.85 8.08
N PHE A 244 -13.58 8.98 6.74
CA PHE A 244 -12.38 9.15 5.94
C PHE A 244 -11.64 10.45 6.28
N GLU A 245 -12.36 11.55 6.47
CA GLU A 245 -11.77 12.81 6.95
C GLU A 245 -10.98 12.63 8.25
N LYS A 246 -11.55 11.92 9.23
CA LYS A 246 -10.87 11.63 10.49
C LYS A 246 -9.60 10.79 10.27
N LEU A 247 -9.65 9.78 9.40
CA LEU A 247 -8.48 8.97 9.04
C LEU A 247 -7.42 9.83 8.35
N TYR A 248 -7.82 10.63 7.37
CA TYR A 248 -6.92 11.53 6.64
C TYR A 248 -6.17 12.46 7.60
N GLN A 249 -6.88 13.12 8.52
CA GLN A 249 -6.26 14.00 9.51
C GLN A 249 -5.32 13.25 10.46
N ALA A 250 -5.71 12.05 10.89
CA ALA A 250 -4.87 11.20 11.72
C ALA A 250 -3.59 10.76 10.99
N TRP A 251 -3.69 10.34 9.73
CA TRP A 251 -2.53 9.96 8.91
C TRP A 251 -1.58 11.14 8.68
N LYS A 252 -2.10 12.33 8.33
CA LYS A 252 -1.27 13.54 8.14
C LYS A 252 -0.56 13.96 9.43
N LYS A 253 -1.20 13.79 10.59
CA LYS A 253 -0.61 14.07 11.91
C LYS A 253 0.46 13.06 12.31
N ASP A 254 0.18 11.78 12.10
CA ASP A 254 1.05 10.71 12.57
C ASP A 254 2.20 10.38 11.60
N PHE A 255 2.02 10.64 10.30
CA PHE A 255 3.00 10.38 9.24
C PHE A 255 3.35 11.68 8.50
N PRO A 256 4.20 12.55 9.09
CA PRO A 256 4.41 13.93 8.60
C PRO A 256 5.00 14.00 7.19
N ASN A 257 5.67 12.96 6.72
CA ASN A 257 6.26 12.89 5.39
C ASN A 257 5.41 12.07 4.38
N LEU A 258 4.17 11.72 4.75
CA LEU A 258 3.22 11.06 3.87
C LEU A 258 2.91 11.94 2.65
N LYS A 259 3.25 11.46 1.46
CA LYS A 259 3.07 12.19 0.20
C LYS A 259 1.81 11.80 -0.55
N ARG A 260 1.38 10.54 -0.48
CA ARG A 260 0.24 10.01 -1.21
C ARG A 260 -0.61 9.07 -0.37
N ILE A 261 -1.91 9.10 -0.64
CA ILE A 261 -2.89 8.12 -0.21
C ILE A 261 -3.54 7.59 -1.49
N TYR A 262 -3.31 6.32 -1.80
CA TYR A 262 -3.95 5.65 -2.92
C TYR A 262 -5.24 5.02 -2.44
N LEU A 263 -6.36 5.60 -2.85
CA LEU A 263 -7.71 5.14 -2.53
C LEU A 263 -8.20 4.22 -3.64
N PHE A 264 -8.36 2.94 -3.33
CA PHE A 264 -8.98 2.00 -4.27
C PHE A 264 -10.49 2.21 -4.28
N GLN A 265 -11.05 2.53 -5.44
CA GLN A 265 -12.49 2.53 -5.62
C GLN A 265 -12.98 1.09 -5.62
N ILE A 266 -13.89 0.75 -4.70
CA ILE A 266 -14.37 -0.63 -4.57
C ILE A 266 -15.02 -1.15 -5.88
N ARG A 267 -14.93 -2.47 -6.09
CA ARG A 267 -15.71 -3.17 -7.11
C ARG A 267 -17.07 -3.54 -6.54
N PRO A 268 -18.16 -3.36 -7.29
CA PRO A 268 -19.45 -3.96 -6.94
C PRO A 268 -19.38 -5.49 -6.90
N GLY A 269 -20.25 -6.14 -6.14
CA GLY A 269 -20.34 -7.61 -6.12
C GLY A 269 -20.15 -8.28 -4.76
N CYS A 270 -19.87 -7.52 -3.70
CA CYS A 270 -20.13 -7.92 -2.32
C CYS A 270 -21.54 -7.48 -1.92
N ASP A 271 -22.08 -8.06 -0.87
CA ASP A 271 -23.39 -7.69 -0.34
C ASP A 271 -23.41 -6.19 0.07
N GLY A 272 -24.58 -5.57 -0.11
CA GLY A 272 -24.80 -4.16 0.22
C GLY A 272 -25.54 -3.41 -0.88
N GLU A 273 -26.54 -2.60 -0.49
CA GLU A 273 -27.43 -1.92 -1.43
C GLU A 273 -26.84 -0.60 -1.97
N HIS A 274 -25.84 -0.03 -1.27
CA HIS A 274 -25.33 1.32 -1.52
C HIS A 274 -23.92 1.36 -2.14
N GLN A 275 -23.59 0.37 -2.96
CA GLN A 275 -22.27 0.27 -3.61
C GLN A 275 -21.99 1.45 -4.56
N THR A 276 -23.02 1.89 -5.29
CA THR A 276 -22.92 3.01 -6.24
C THR A 276 -22.67 4.33 -5.52
N GLU A 277 -23.41 4.57 -4.44
CA GLU A 277 -23.28 5.77 -3.61
C GLU A 277 -21.88 5.82 -2.97
N LEU A 278 -21.41 4.70 -2.42
CA LEU A 278 -20.09 4.64 -1.82
C LEU A 278 -18.96 4.87 -2.84
N ARG A 279 -19.07 4.27 -4.03
CA ARG A 279 -18.12 4.53 -5.13
C ARG A 279 -18.07 6.01 -5.50
N ASN A 280 -19.24 6.67 -5.52
CA ASN A 280 -19.29 8.11 -5.77
C ASN A 280 -18.67 8.93 -4.62
N ILE A 281 -18.86 8.52 -3.37
CA ILE A 281 -18.19 9.14 -2.21
C ILE A 281 -16.68 9.00 -2.35
N GLN A 282 -16.16 7.81 -2.69
CA GLN A 282 -14.72 7.58 -2.89
C GLN A 282 -14.14 8.47 -3.99
N ARG A 283 -14.87 8.66 -5.10
CA ARG A 283 -14.49 9.61 -6.15
C ARG A 283 -14.45 11.05 -5.67
N ASN A 284 -15.44 11.48 -4.89
CA ASN A 284 -15.50 12.83 -4.34
C ASN A 284 -14.41 13.08 -3.29
N ILE A 285 -14.00 12.07 -2.51
CA ILE A 285 -12.85 12.14 -1.62
C ILE A 285 -11.57 12.43 -2.40
N ALA A 286 -11.34 11.72 -3.51
CA ALA A 286 -10.17 11.96 -4.34
C ALA A 286 -10.16 13.36 -5.00
N ARG A 287 -11.34 13.93 -5.27
CA ARG A 287 -11.45 15.32 -5.75
C ARG A 287 -11.18 16.35 -4.65
N LYS A 288 -11.50 16.01 -3.41
CA LYS A 288 -11.38 16.92 -2.24
C LYS A 288 -9.94 17.10 -1.76
N TYR A 289 -9.11 16.04 -1.83
CA TYR A 289 -7.78 16.03 -1.26
C TYR A 289 -6.71 15.81 -2.33
N ASN A 290 -5.80 16.75 -2.50
CA ASN A 290 -4.72 16.70 -3.51
C ASN A 290 -3.75 15.52 -3.33
N GLU A 291 -3.58 15.03 -2.10
CA GLU A 291 -2.73 13.89 -1.80
C GLU A 291 -3.42 12.54 -2.01
N VAL A 292 -4.74 12.54 -2.24
CA VAL A 292 -5.51 11.32 -2.49
C VAL A 292 -5.61 11.07 -3.98
N GLU A 293 -5.08 9.94 -4.43
CA GLU A 293 -5.18 9.48 -5.81
C GLU A 293 -6.15 8.28 -5.88
N LEU A 294 -7.16 8.37 -6.75
CA LEU A 294 -8.12 7.28 -6.92
C LEU A 294 -7.53 6.22 -7.85
N ILE A 295 -7.51 4.96 -7.39
CA ILE A 295 -7.21 3.81 -8.24
C ILE A 295 -8.54 3.11 -8.55
N SER A 296 -8.97 3.16 -9.81
CA SER A 296 -10.16 2.45 -10.23
C SER A 296 -9.91 0.95 -10.26
N THR A 297 -10.85 0.18 -9.75
CA THR A 297 -10.87 -1.28 -9.91
C THR A 297 -11.75 -1.72 -11.07
N THR A 298 -12.36 -0.76 -11.77
CA THR A 298 -13.17 -1.02 -12.96
C THR A 298 -12.29 -1.59 -14.08
N GLY A 299 -12.75 -2.65 -14.73
CA GLY A 299 -12.00 -3.33 -15.79
C GLY A 299 -10.90 -4.29 -15.31
N VAL A 300 -10.74 -4.48 -14.01
CA VAL A 300 -9.88 -5.55 -13.50
C VAL A 300 -10.59 -6.90 -13.69
N GLU A 301 -9.98 -7.76 -14.46
CA GLU A 301 -10.45 -9.11 -14.75
C GLU A 301 -10.19 -10.10 -13.61
N TYR A 302 -10.57 -11.36 -13.83
CA TYR A 302 -10.32 -12.46 -12.88
C TYR A 302 -10.84 -12.19 -11.48
N HIS A 303 -12.11 -11.78 -11.38
CA HIS A 303 -12.78 -11.52 -10.10
C HIS A 303 -13.87 -12.55 -9.78
N VAL A 304 -14.22 -12.63 -8.51
CA VAL A 304 -15.37 -13.36 -7.97
C VAL A 304 -16.09 -12.44 -7.00
N GLY A 305 -17.27 -11.95 -7.40
CA GLY A 305 -17.92 -10.88 -6.65
C GLY A 305 -17.01 -9.64 -6.57
N CYS A 306 -16.83 -9.11 -5.37
CA CYS A 306 -15.93 -7.97 -5.13
C CYS A 306 -14.47 -8.34 -4.87
N HIS A 307 -14.14 -9.63 -4.80
CA HIS A 307 -12.78 -10.12 -4.64
C HIS A 307 -12.19 -10.56 -5.99
N TYR A 308 -10.88 -10.84 -5.99
CA TYR A 308 -10.16 -11.20 -7.19
C TYR A 308 -9.44 -12.54 -7.02
N TYR A 309 -9.25 -13.24 -8.13
CA TYR A 309 -8.28 -14.34 -8.21
C TYR A 309 -6.86 -13.78 -8.27
N LEU A 310 -5.87 -14.65 -8.22
CA LEU A 310 -4.44 -14.29 -8.23
C LEU A 310 -4.08 -13.31 -9.36
N ASN A 311 -4.53 -13.59 -10.59
CA ASN A 311 -4.24 -12.75 -11.76
C ASN A 311 -4.91 -11.38 -11.68
N GLY A 312 -6.12 -11.27 -11.12
CA GLY A 312 -6.78 -9.98 -10.89
C GLY A 312 -6.04 -9.12 -9.87
N TYR A 313 -5.56 -9.72 -8.78
CA TYR A 313 -4.68 -9.00 -7.86
C TYR A 313 -3.33 -8.60 -8.47
N TYR A 314 -2.80 -9.37 -9.40
CA TYR A 314 -1.60 -8.98 -10.15
C TYR A 314 -1.86 -7.80 -11.08
N GLN A 315 -3.02 -7.76 -11.76
CA GLN A 315 -3.43 -6.60 -12.56
C GLN A 315 -3.59 -5.34 -11.68
N LEU A 316 -4.18 -5.46 -10.49
CA LEU A 316 -4.28 -4.35 -9.52
C LEU A 316 -2.89 -3.83 -9.12
N ALA A 317 -1.94 -4.73 -8.87
CA ALA A 317 -0.57 -4.34 -8.57
C ALA A 317 0.09 -3.60 -9.74
N GLU A 318 -0.12 -4.06 -10.96
CA GLU A 318 0.43 -3.44 -12.18
C GLU A 318 -0.16 -2.05 -12.45
N GLN A 319 -1.47 -1.88 -12.23
CA GLN A 319 -2.10 -0.57 -12.27
C GLN A 319 -1.54 0.35 -11.17
N THR A 320 -1.50 -0.12 -9.94
CA THR A 320 -0.97 0.62 -8.78
C THR A 320 0.48 1.04 -9.00
N PHE A 321 1.29 0.15 -9.57
CA PHE A 321 2.70 0.43 -9.84
C PHE A 321 2.90 1.65 -10.75
N LYS A 322 2.06 1.84 -11.75
CA LYS A 322 2.14 3.02 -12.64
C LYS A 322 1.98 4.34 -11.87
N PHE A 323 1.06 4.40 -10.90
CA PHE A 323 0.89 5.57 -10.04
C PHE A 323 2.08 5.76 -9.09
N VAL A 324 2.58 4.68 -8.52
CA VAL A 324 3.75 4.68 -7.65
C VAL A 324 5.00 5.13 -8.40
N GLU A 325 5.17 4.69 -9.65
CA GLU A 325 6.27 5.15 -10.52
C GLU A 325 6.22 6.66 -10.76
N LYS A 326 5.05 7.17 -11.12
CA LYS A 326 4.83 8.61 -11.33
C LYS A 326 5.23 9.42 -10.09
N ASP A 327 4.79 8.98 -8.92
CA ASP A 327 4.90 9.78 -7.70
C ASP A 327 6.26 9.65 -6.98
N PHE A 328 7.00 8.54 -7.17
CA PHE A 328 8.19 8.22 -6.37
C PHE A 328 9.45 7.82 -7.16
N TYR A 329 9.31 7.52 -8.45
CA TYR A 329 10.41 6.98 -9.26
C TYR A 329 10.69 7.78 -10.54
N ASN A 330 10.31 9.06 -10.56
CA ASN A 330 10.57 10.02 -11.64
C ASN A 330 10.08 9.55 -13.02
N ASN A 331 9.00 8.78 -13.06
CA ASN A 331 8.39 8.40 -14.31
C ASN A 331 7.51 9.55 -14.81
N SER A 332 7.85 10.11 -15.99
CA SER A 332 7.13 11.25 -16.58
C SER A 332 5.75 10.90 -17.18
N ILE A 333 5.29 9.66 -17.01
CA ILE A 333 3.98 9.24 -17.54
C ILE A 333 2.88 9.98 -16.78
N ASN A 334 2.07 10.73 -17.52
CA ASN A 334 0.87 11.35 -16.95
C ASN A 334 -0.23 10.30 -16.79
N ILE A 335 -0.32 9.70 -15.61
CA ILE A 335 -1.34 8.72 -15.26
C ILE A 335 -2.27 9.31 -14.22
N LYS A 336 -3.55 9.25 -14.50
CA LYS A 336 -4.66 9.63 -13.64
C LYS A 336 -5.85 8.73 -13.97
N THR A 337 -6.62 8.33 -12.98
CA THR A 337 -7.90 7.67 -13.24
C THR A 337 -8.85 8.66 -13.91
N PRO A 338 -9.44 8.35 -15.08
CA PRO A 338 -10.40 9.23 -15.74
C PRO A 338 -11.58 9.54 -14.82
N ASP A 339 -11.96 10.82 -14.74
CA ASP A 339 -13.10 11.25 -13.96
C ASP A 339 -14.14 11.93 -14.86
N VAL A 340 -15.42 11.67 -14.57
CA VAL A 340 -16.53 12.29 -15.29
C VAL A 340 -16.64 13.75 -14.91
N LYS A 341 -16.51 14.63 -15.90
CA LYS A 341 -16.61 16.08 -15.77
C LYS A 341 -18.04 16.56 -15.93
N SER A 342 -18.75 16.02 -16.93
CA SER A 342 -20.14 16.37 -17.19
C SER A 342 -20.92 15.25 -17.86
N ILE A 343 -22.23 15.21 -17.64
CA ILE A 343 -23.17 14.36 -18.35
C ILE A 343 -24.33 15.26 -18.80
N LYS A 344 -24.69 15.21 -20.07
CA LYS A 344 -25.81 16.01 -20.61
C LYS A 344 -26.50 15.33 -21.77
N TYR A 345 -27.78 15.66 -21.99
CA TYR A 345 -28.48 15.32 -23.21
C TYR A 345 -28.02 16.22 -24.36
N LEU A 346 -27.80 15.64 -25.55
CA LEU A 346 -27.42 16.38 -26.77
C LEU A 346 -28.60 16.80 -27.61
N ASN A 347 -29.76 16.23 -27.40
CA ASN A 347 -30.95 16.51 -28.21
C ASN A 347 -32.26 16.62 -27.35
N LYS A 348 -33.27 17.27 -27.89
CA LYS A 348 -34.57 17.47 -27.21
C LYS A 348 -35.35 16.18 -27.06
N GLU A 349 -35.14 15.23 -27.94
CA GLU A 349 -35.77 13.91 -27.96
C GLU A 349 -35.22 12.99 -26.84
N LEU A 350 -34.19 13.43 -26.10
CA LEU A 350 -33.54 12.72 -25.02
C LEU A 350 -33.04 11.32 -25.42
N THR A 351 -32.60 11.18 -26.69
CA THR A 351 -32.08 9.90 -27.21
C THR A 351 -30.58 9.84 -27.25
N LYS A 352 -29.87 10.94 -26.95
CA LYS A 352 -28.40 11.01 -26.95
C LYS A 352 -27.90 11.61 -25.66
N ILE A 353 -27.01 10.88 -24.96
CA ILE A 353 -26.33 11.32 -23.74
C ILE A 353 -24.84 11.43 -24.00
N GLU A 354 -24.26 12.60 -23.76
CA GLU A 354 -22.81 12.83 -23.76
C GLU A 354 -22.27 12.69 -22.33
N ILE A 355 -21.20 11.92 -22.19
CA ILE A 355 -20.37 11.84 -20.99
C ILE A 355 -19.02 12.45 -21.36
N GLU A 356 -18.66 13.55 -20.71
CA GLU A 356 -17.34 14.20 -20.88
C GLU A 356 -16.44 13.83 -19.70
N PHE A 357 -15.22 13.40 -20.03
CA PHE A 357 -14.16 13.08 -19.05
C PHE A 357 -13.16 14.24 -18.93
N ASP A 358 -12.40 14.25 -17.86
CA ASP A 358 -11.42 15.28 -17.52
C ASP A 358 -10.07 15.10 -18.24
N GLN A 359 -9.93 14.04 -19.04
CA GLN A 359 -8.73 13.73 -19.83
C GLN A 359 -9.05 12.95 -21.10
N GLU A 360 -8.11 12.89 -22.00
CA GLU A 360 -8.19 12.02 -23.17
C GLU A 360 -8.14 10.55 -22.76
N MET A 361 -8.93 9.74 -23.45
CA MET A 361 -9.01 8.30 -23.25
C MET A 361 -8.48 7.58 -24.48
N ASN A 362 -7.95 6.37 -24.28
CA ASN A 362 -7.60 5.50 -25.40
C ASN A 362 -8.85 5.18 -26.22
N LEU A 363 -8.75 5.36 -27.52
CA LEU A 363 -9.82 4.99 -28.42
C LEU A 363 -9.91 3.48 -28.54
N LEU A 364 -11.13 2.97 -28.41
CA LEU A 364 -11.44 1.55 -28.54
C LEU A 364 -11.82 1.21 -29.99
N SER A 365 -11.66 -0.04 -30.39
CA SER A 365 -12.16 -0.55 -31.65
C SER A 365 -13.71 -0.56 -31.66
N LYS A 366 -14.30 -0.70 -32.83
CA LYS A 366 -15.76 -0.81 -32.97
C LYS A 366 -16.32 -2.04 -32.25
N GLU A 367 -15.59 -3.13 -32.26
CA GLU A 367 -15.91 -4.38 -31.62
C GLU A 367 -15.95 -4.21 -30.08
N GLU A 368 -14.93 -3.57 -29.52
CA GLU A 368 -14.87 -3.26 -28.08
C GLU A 368 -16.00 -2.32 -27.67
N LEU A 369 -16.26 -1.26 -28.44
CA LEU A 369 -17.37 -0.33 -28.19
C LEU A 369 -18.72 -1.05 -28.25
N PHE A 370 -18.90 -2.00 -29.16
CA PHE A 370 -20.11 -2.79 -29.26
C PHE A 370 -20.37 -3.61 -28.01
N VAL A 371 -19.35 -4.15 -27.36
CA VAL A 371 -19.45 -4.88 -26.09
C VAL A 371 -19.72 -3.93 -24.93
N ILE A 372 -18.96 -2.83 -24.85
CA ILE A 372 -19.03 -1.89 -23.72
C ILE A 372 -20.39 -1.19 -23.63
N LYS A 373 -21.11 -0.97 -24.74
CA LYS A 373 -22.42 -0.34 -24.70
C LYS A 373 -23.39 -1.07 -23.77
N ASP A 374 -23.29 -2.39 -23.66
CA ASP A 374 -24.19 -3.22 -22.87
C ASP A 374 -23.91 -3.11 -21.35
N TYR A 375 -22.80 -2.47 -20.94
CA TYR A 375 -22.50 -2.16 -19.54
C TYR A 375 -23.12 -0.83 -19.07
N PHE A 376 -23.70 -0.03 -19.98
CA PHE A 376 -24.40 1.20 -19.60
C PHE A 376 -25.88 0.95 -19.44
N TYR A 377 -26.43 1.40 -18.31
CA TYR A 377 -27.85 1.30 -17.97
C TYR A 377 -28.39 2.65 -17.55
N SER A 378 -29.54 3.02 -18.05
CA SER A 378 -30.28 4.19 -17.60
C SER A 378 -31.31 3.82 -16.53
N PHE A 379 -31.39 4.56 -15.45
CA PHE A 379 -32.38 4.33 -14.39
C PHE A 379 -33.53 5.37 -14.49
N PRO A 380 -34.79 5.01 -14.26
CA PRO A 380 -35.28 3.75 -13.72
C PRO A 380 -35.59 2.64 -14.75
N PHE A 381 -35.43 2.87 -16.02
CA PHE A 381 -35.94 1.99 -17.08
C PHE A 381 -34.96 0.87 -17.47
N PHE A 382 -33.73 0.86 -16.95
CA PHE A 382 -32.70 -0.13 -17.27
C PHE A 382 -32.47 -0.34 -18.77
N GLN A 383 -32.57 0.73 -19.54
CA GLN A 383 -32.32 0.68 -20.98
C GLN A 383 -30.82 0.75 -21.28
N ASN A 384 -30.38 -0.14 -22.18
CA ASN A 384 -29.05 -0.07 -22.75
C ASN A 384 -29.04 0.85 -23.98
N PRO A 385 -27.96 1.54 -24.28
CA PRO A 385 -27.80 2.24 -25.54
C PRO A 385 -27.75 1.23 -26.72
N VAL A 386 -28.28 1.65 -27.85
CA VAL A 386 -28.21 0.86 -29.11
C VAL A 386 -26.88 1.09 -29.80
N ASN A 387 -26.25 2.22 -29.56
CA ASN A 387 -24.95 2.59 -30.11
C ASN A 387 -24.12 3.41 -29.10
N ILE A 388 -22.81 3.35 -29.25
CA ILE A 388 -21.84 4.13 -28.49
C ILE A 388 -20.80 4.71 -29.45
N ILE A 389 -20.53 6.00 -29.29
CA ILE A 389 -19.50 6.72 -30.04
C ILE A 389 -18.49 7.23 -29.05
N GLN A 390 -17.23 7.01 -29.32
CA GLN A 390 -16.12 7.54 -28.52
C GLN A 390 -15.36 8.60 -29.32
N GLU A 391 -15.14 9.74 -28.69
CA GLU A 391 -14.23 10.80 -29.11
C GLU A 391 -13.15 10.95 -28.02
N ASN A 392 -12.11 11.75 -28.24
CA ASN A 392 -10.94 11.82 -27.34
C ASN A 392 -11.30 11.89 -25.83
N THR A 393 -12.15 12.84 -25.44
CA THR A 393 -12.55 13.05 -24.04
C THR A 393 -14.01 12.68 -23.79
N LYS A 394 -14.74 12.12 -24.77
CA LYS A 394 -16.19 11.97 -24.70
C LYS A 394 -16.64 10.59 -25.10
N ILE A 395 -17.72 10.17 -24.46
CA ILE A 395 -18.53 9.03 -24.89
C ILE A 395 -19.95 9.53 -25.13
N ILE A 396 -20.53 9.20 -26.30
CA ILE A 396 -21.92 9.50 -26.64
C ILE A 396 -22.68 8.18 -26.67
N LEU A 397 -23.69 8.07 -25.84
CA LEU A 397 -24.62 6.95 -25.79
C LEU A 397 -25.87 7.31 -26.60
N GLU A 398 -26.25 6.47 -27.57
CA GLU A 398 -27.45 6.63 -28.38
C GLU A 398 -28.51 5.59 -28.01
N TYR A 399 -29.71 6.04 -27.74
CA TYR A 399 -30.87 5.20 -27.37
C TYR A 399 -31.90 5.20 -28.49
N GLN A 400 -32.61 4.07 -28.65
CA GLN A 400 -33.63 3.94 -29.68
C GLN A 400 -34.84 4.84 -29.40
N ASN A 401 -35.22 4.97 -28.13
CA ASN A 401 -36.36 5.76 -27.70
C ASN A 401 -35.89 6.86 -26.73
N SER A 402 -36.77 7.85 -26.47
CA SER A 402 -36.54 8.85 -25.46
C SER A 402 -36.17 8.20 -24.12
N ASN A 403 -35.04 8.61 -23.57
CA ASN A 403 -34.49 8.08 -22.33
C ASN A 403 -34.45 9.19 -21.28
N TYR A 404 -35.57 9.43 -20.62
CA TYR A 404 -35.60 10.34 -19.48
C TYR A 404 -35.02 9.64 -18.26
N SER A 405 -33.71 9.77 -18.05
CA SER A 405 -33.00 9.14 -16.95
C SER A 405 -32.47 10.18 -15.98
N ASN A 406 -32.60 9.92 -14.70
CA ASN A 406 -31.99 10.74 -13.64
C ASN A 406 -30.65 10.13 -13.12
N MET A 407 -30.32 8.92 -13.58
CA MET A 407 -29.09 8.21 -13.23
C MET A 407 -28.60 7.35 -14.40
N LEU A 408 -27.33 7.47 -14.73
CA LEU A 408 -26.64 6.59 -15.65
C LEU A 408 -25.69 5.69 -14.85
N ILE A 409 -25.79 4.39 -15.07
CA ILE A 409 -25.01 3.36 -14.38
C ILE A 409 -24.09 2.71 -15.40
N TYR A 410 -22.81 2.53 -15.01
CA TYR A 410 -21.84 1.76 -15.76
C TYR A 410 -21.36 0.59 -14.89
N LEU A 411 -21.64 -0.64 -15.35
CA LEU A 411 -21.33 -1.90 -14.67
C LEU A 411 -20.58 -2.83 -15.65
N PRO A 412 -19.26 -2.73 -15.76
CA PRO A 412 -18.44 -3.63 -16.59
C PRO A 412 -18.28 -5.02 -15.96
#